data_21d9492f6da77cfa940a879d824603b9
#
_entry.id   21d9492f6da77cfa940a879d824603b9
#
_cell.length_a   1.000
_cell.length_b   1.000
_cell.length_c   1.000
_cell.angle_alpha   90.00
_cell.angle_beta   90.00
_cell.angle_gamma   90.00
#
_symmetry.space_group_name_H-M   'P 1'
#
loop_
_entity.id
_entity.type
_entity.pdbx_description
1 polymer ?
#
loop_
_entity_poly.entity_id
_entity_poly.type
_entity_poly.pdbx_seq_one_letter_code
_entity_poly.pdbx_strand_id
1 'polypeptide(L)'
;LAVIGRPNVGKSTLVNRLLGEDRVVVFDMPGTTRDSIYIPFERNERKYTLIDTAGVRRKGKVDEMIEKFSIVKTLQAIKDAHVVVVVLDAREGVVEQDLHLIGYALEAGRAMVIAINKWDNMTEYDRKQCKLDVDRRFDFIPWAKVHLISALHGTGVGELYPSIHRAYDSSHLKVSPAKITQILNDATEAHQPPMISGRRIKMRYAHMGGQNPPTIV
;
A
#
# COMPACT_ATOMS: atom_id res chain seq x y z
N LEU A 1 3.11 -8.47 -2.56
CA LEU A 1 2.98 -7.09 -3.00
C LEU A 1 1.75 -6.95 -3.89
N ALA A 2 0.81 -6.06 -3.55
CA ALA A 2 -0.29 -5.69 -4.43
C ALA A 2 -0.10 -4.26 -4.96
N VAL A 3 -0.49 -4.02 -6.22
CA VAL A 3 -0.54 -2.68 -6.82
C VAL A 3 -2.00 -2.37 -7.12
N ILE A 4 -2.56 -1.43 -6.38
CA ILE A 4 -3.98 -1.05 -6.45
C ILE A 4 -4.15 0.42 -6.83
N GLY A 5 -5.35 0.80 -7.19
CA GLY A 5 -5.72 2.16 -7.59
C GLY A 5 -6.88 2.13 -8.58
N ARG A 6 -7.45 3.29 -8.86
CA ARG A 6 -8.54 3.46 -9.81
C ARG A 6 -8.16 3.01 -11.24
N PRO A 7 -9.13 2.80 -12.13
CA PRO A 7 -8.85 2.63 -13.56
C PRO A 7 -8.00 3.81 -14.10
N ASN A 8 -7.14 3.52 -15.08
CA ASN A 8 -6.34 4.49 -15.84
C ASN A 8 -5.31 5.34 -15.03
N VAL A 9 -5.09 5.09 -13.73
CA VAL A 9 -4.02 5.77 -12.96
C VAL A 9 -2.60 5.32 -13.35
N GLY A 10 -2.48 4.26 -14.18
CA GLY A 10 -1.21 3.76 -14.68
C GLY A 10 -0.63 2.55 -13.94
N LYS A 11 -1.48 1.76 -13.26
CA LYS A 11 -1.06 0.52 -12.55
C LYS A 11 -0.31 -0.43 -13.45
N SER A 12 -0.87 -0.76 -14.62
CA SER A 12 -0.24 -1.70 -15.58
C SER A 12 1.10 -1.19 -16.09
N THR A 13 1.20 0.13 -16.33
CA THR A 13 2.47 0.77 -16.73
C THR A 13 3.50 0.66 -15.62
N LEU A 14 3.10 0.92 -14.35
CA LEU A 14 3.97 0.78 -13.20
C LEU A 14 4.44 -0.66 -13.02
N VAL A 15 3.53 -1.62 -13.08
CA VAL A 15 3.86 -3.05 -12.96
C VAL A 15 4.83 -3.49 -14.06
N ASN A 16 4.56 -3.12 -15.32
CA ASN A 16 5.47 -3.44 -16.43
C ASN A 16 6.86 -2.81 -16.21
N ARG A 17 6.90 -1.61 -15.66
CA ARG A 17 8.17 -0.93 -15.34
C ARG A 17 8.91 -1.65 -14.19
N LEU A 18 8.20 -2.04 -13.14
CA LEU A 18 8.78 -2.79 -12.02
C LEU A 18 9.34 -4.15 -12.44
N LEU A 19 8.63 -4.87 -13.36
CA LEU A 19 9.04 -6.18 -13.86
C LEU A 19 10.05 -6.10 -15.02
N GLY A 20 10.09 -4.98 -15.75
CA GLY A 20 10.94 -4.78 -16.93
C GLY A 20 12.29 -4.12 -16.64
N GLU A 21 12.68 -3.93 -15.40
CA GLU A 21 14.02 -3.45 -15.05
C GLU A 21 15.08 -4.56 -15.27
N ASP A 22 16.27 -4.24 -15.76
CA ASP A 22 17.35 -5.19 -16.06
C ASP A 22 17.80 -6.07 -14.86
N ARG A 23 17.42 -5.65 -13.66
CA ARG A 23 17.76 -6.35 -12.40
C ARG A 23 16.62 -7.23 -11.86
N VAL A 24 15.55 -7.43 -12.65
CA VAL A 24 14.38 -8.22 -12.25
C VAL A 24 14.34 -9.52 -13.02
N VAL A 25 14.32 -10.62 -12.29
CA VAL A 25 14.10 -11.97 -12.85
C VAL A 25 12.66 -12.40 -12.53
N VAL A 26 11.86 -12.66 -13.57
CA VAL A 26 10.49 -13.14 -13.44
C VAL A 26 10.47 -14.65 -13.59
N PHE A 27 9.78 -15.35 -12.69
CA PHE A 27 9.66 -16.79 -12.73
C PHE A 27 8.30 -17.20 -13.29
N ASP A 28 8.30 -18.15 -14.22
CA ASP A 28 7.05 -18.77 -14.69
C ASP A 28 6.57 -19.82 -13.67
N MET A 29 5.40 -19.60 -13.07
CA MET A 29 4.74 -20.62 -12.26
C MET A 29 3.64 -21.31 -13.08
N PRO A 30 3.73 -22.62 -13.32
CA PRO A 30 2.62 -23.41 -13.87
C PRO A 30 1.54 -23.57 -12.78
N GLY A 31 0.26 -23.37 -13.15
CA GLY A 31 -0.88 -23.71 -12.30
C GLY A 31 -1.56 -22.55 -11.55
N THR A 32 -1.39 -21.30 -11.98
CA THR A 32 -2.22 -20.20 -11.45
C THR A 32 -3.67 -20.37 -11.89
N THR A 33 -4.53 -20.69 -10.93
CA THR A 33 -5.98 -20.77 -11.10
C THR A 33 -6.59 -19.48 -11.63
N ARG A 34 -7.71 -19.58 -12.32
CA ARG A 34 -8.41 -18.52 -13.09
C ARG A 34 -8.75 -17.24 -12.34
N ASP A 35 -8.57 -17.16 -11.01
CA ASP A 35 -9.13 -16.09 -10.18
C ASP A 35 -8.13 -15.05 -9.68
N SER A 36 -6.85 -15.35 -9.51
CA SER A 36 -5.81 -14.38 -9.13
C SER A 36 -4.50 -14.69 -9.82
N ILE A 37 -3.83 -13.64 -10.32
CA ILE A 37 -2.52 -13.79 -10.97
C ILE A 37 -1.45 -13.44 -9.97
N TYR A 38 -0.60 -14.42 -9.64
CA TYR A 38 0.59 -14.25 -8.82
C TYR A 38 1.81 -14.30 -9.71
N ILE A 39 2.60 -13.23 -9.74
CA ILE A 39 3.83 -13.15 -10.54
C ILE A 39 5.02 -13.13 -9.57
N PRO A 40 5.71 -14.26 -9.38
CA PRO A 40 6.95 -14.27 -8.60
C PRO A 40 8.07 -13.61 -9.41
N PHE A 41 8.84 -12.75 -8.75
CA PHE A 41 10.00 -12.12 -9.32
C PHE A 41 11.08 -11.88 -8.26
N GLU A 42 12.30 -11.69 -8.70
CA GLU A 42 13.43 -11.39 -7.84
C GLU A 42 14.13 -10.11 -8.28
N ARG A 43 14.49 -9.26 -7.32
CA ARG A 43 15.28 -8.06 -7.55
C ARG A 43 16.27 -7.85 -6.42
N ASN A 44 17.55 -7.67 -6.77
CA ASN A 44 18.64 -7.49 -5.80
C ASN A 44 18.62 -8.59 -4.72
N GLU A 45 18.55 -9.87 -5.14
CA GLU A 45 18.53 -11.06 -4.26
C GLU A 45 17.32 -11.14 -3.31
N ARG A 46 16.32 -10.26 -3.48
CA ARG A 46 15.06 -10.32 -2.73
C ARG A 46 13.92 -10.84 -3.60
N LYS A 47 13.17 -11.79 -3.05
CA LYS A 47 12.03 -12.44 -3.70
C LYS A 47 10.74 -11.68 -3.40
N TYR A 48 9.93 -11.51 -4.42
CA TYR A 48 8.62 -10.87 -4.36
C TYR A 48 7.59 -11.72 -5.08
N THR A 49 6.34 -11.57 -4.68
CA THR A 49 5.20 -12.03 -5.46
C THR A 49 4.27 -10.85 -5.70
N LEU A 50 4.05 -10.49 -6.95
CA LEU A 50 3.08 -9.48 -7.34
C LEU A 50 1.71 -10.15 -7.47
N ILE A 51 0.70 -9.56 -6.83
CA ILE A 51 -0.65 -10.13 -6.72
C ILE A 51 -1.62 -9.29 -7.54
N ASP A 52 -2.46 -9.96 -8.31
CA ASP A 52 -3.55 -9.42 -9.13
C ASP A 52 -3.17 -8.23 -10.01
N THR A 53 -2.51 -8.57 -11.08
CA THR A 53 -2.23 -7.64 -12.17
C THR A 53 -3.07 -7.99 -13.40
N ALA A 54 -4.36 -8.28 -13.21
CA ALA A 54 -5.25 -8.74 -14.28
C ALA A 54 -5.27 -7.84 -15.53
N GLY A 55 -4.86 -6.56 -15.37
CA GLY A 55 -4.65 -5.64 -16.49
C GLY A 55 -3.33 -5.78 -17.23
N VAL A 56 -2.33 -6.52 -16.71
CA VAL A 56 -0.96 -6.53 -17.26
C VAL A 56 -0.82 -7.46 -18.49
N ARG A 57 -1.57 -8.55 -18.55
CA ARG A 57 -1.44 -9.56 -19.64
C ARG A 57 -2.46 -9.44 -20.77
N ARG A 58 -3.46 -8.57 -20.71
CA ARG A 58 -4.47 -8.43 -21.77
C ARG A 58 -4.32 -7.12 -22.53
N LYS A 59 -3.54 -7.14 -23.61
CA LYS A 59 -3.72 -6.23 -24.74
C LYS A 59 -4.96 -6.74 -25.52
N GLY A 60 -6.12 -6.16 -25.27
CA GLY A 60 -7.31 -6.43 -26.08
C GLY A 60 -8.61 -6.16 -25.32
N LYS A 61 -9.44 -5.34 -25.92
CA LYS A 61 -10.84 -4.94 -25.65
C LYS A 61 -11.36 -5.09 -24.22
N VAL A 62 -11.69 -3.97 -23.63
CA VAL A 62 -12.29 -3.79 -22.29
C VAL A 62 -13.80 -3.69 -22.47
N ASP A 63 -14.56 -4.59 -21.88
CA ASP A 63 -16.00 -4.50 -21.74
C ASP A 63 -16.37 -4.02 -20.31
N GLU A 64 -17.41 -3.21 -20.20
CA GLU A 64 -17.94 -2.59 -18.97
C GLU A 64 -18.34 -3.58 -17.84
N MET A 65 -18.48 -4.87 -18.13
CA MET A 65 -18.70 -5.92 -17.11
C MET A 65 -17.48 -6.13 -16.19
N ILE A 66 -16.33 -5.57 -16.52
CA ILE A 66 -15.05 -5.78 -15.81
C ILE A 66 -14.95 -4.95 -14.52
N GLU A 67 -15.69 -3.86 -14.36
CA GLU A 67 -15.55 -2.98 -13.18
C GLU A 67 -16.00 -3.64 -11.86
N LYS A 68 -17.13 -4.35 -11.83
CA LYS A 68 -17.62 -5.02 -10.60
C LYS A 68 -16.72 -6.18 -10.16
N PHE A 69 -16.17 -6.93 -11.11
CA PHE A 69 -15.18 -7.97 -10.83
C PHE A 69 -13.84 -7.39 -10.36
N SER A 70 -13.52 -6.15 -10.74
CA SER A 70 -12.31 -5.45 -10.34
C SER A 70 -12.27 -5.14 -8.85
N ILE A 71 -13.38 -4.75 -8.22
CA ILE A 71 -13.43 -4.39 -6.78
C ILE A 71 -13.18 -5.63 -5.92
N VAL A 72 -13.88 -6.74 -6.18
CA VAL A 72 -13.72 -7.99 -5.41
C VAL A 72 -12.28 -8.51 -5.51
N LYS A 73 -11.70 -8.48 -6.71
CA LYS A 73 -10.30 -8.87 -6.92
C LYS A 73 -9.32 -7.93 -6.22
N THR A 74 -9.58 -6.63 -6.25
CA THR A 74 -8.75 -5.64 -5.54
C THR A 74 -8.77 -5.89 -4.03
N LEU A 75 -9.95 -6.17 -3.46
CA LEU A 75 -10.08 -6.49 -2.03
C LEU A 75 -9.36 -7.80 -1.69
N GLN A 76 -9.42 -8.82 -2.56
CA GLN A 76 -8.68 -10.05 -2.37
C GLN A 76 -7.17 -9.82 -2.45
N ALA A 77 -6.70 -9.06 -3.44
CA ALA A 77 -5.28 -8.72 -3.58
C ALA A 77 -4.75 -7.96 -2.34
N ILE A 78 -5.56 -7.06 -1.77
CA ILE A 78 -5.23 -6.37 -0.51
C ILE A 78 -5.08 -7.39 0.63
N LYS A 79 -6.02 -8.33 0.75
CA LYS A 79 -5.99 -9.36 1.82
C LYS A 79 -4.78 -10.28 1.71
N ASP A 80 -4.36 -10.62 0.51
CA ASP A 80 -3.27 -11.57 0.27
C ASP A 80 -1.88 -10.89 0.29
N ALA A 81 -1.83 -9.55 0.23
CA ALA A 81 -0.58 -8.81 0.21
C ALA A 81 -0.02 -8.56 1.61
N HIS A 82 1.31 -8.49 1.73
CA HIS A 82 1.97 -7.94 2.91
C HIS A 82 2.10 -6.41 2.81
N VAL A 83 2.38 -5.92 1.61
CA VAL A 83 2.50 -4.49 1.32
C VAL A 83 1.62 -4.14 0.13
N VAL A 84 0.92 -3.03 0.21
CA VAL A 84 0.06 -2.49 -0.84
C VAL A 84 0.68 -1.19 -1.38
N VAL A 85 0.90 -1.11 -2.69
CA VAL A 85 1.23 0.12 -3.38
C VAL A 85 -0.05 0.72 -3.95
N VAL A 86 -0.48 1.85 -3.41
CA VAL A 86 -1.66 2.57 -3.90
C VAL A 86 -1.21 3.59 -4.93
N VAL A 87 -1.71 3.44 -6.17
CA VAL A 87 -1.35 4.32 -7.29
C VAL A 87 -2.46 5.33 -7.54
N LEU A 88 -2.10 6.62 -7.52
CA LEU A 88 -2.97 7.75 -7.81
C LEU A 88 -2.52 8.48 -9.07
N ASP A 89 -3.44 9.22 -9.70
CA ASP A 89 -3.13 10.11 -10.83
C ASP A 89 -2.88 11.54 -10.30
N ALA A 90 -1.68 12.04 -10.46
CA ALA A 90 -1.29 13.38 -10.01
C ALA A 90 -2.16 14.51 -10.59
N ARG A 91 -2.67 14.32 -11.82
CA ARG A 91 -3.47 15.31 -12.52
C ARG A 91 -4.90 15.44 -11.98
N GLU A 92 -5.41 14.36 -11.38
CA GLU A 92 -6.76 14.33 -10.79
C GLU A 92 -6.74 14.65 -9.30
N GLY A 93 -5.55 14.66 -8.68
CA GLY A 93 -5.40 14.79 -7.24
C GLY A 93 -5.91 13.57 -6.49
N VAL A 94 -6.14 13.73 -5.19
CA VAL A 94 -6.68 12.67 -4.33
C VAL A 94 -8.21 12.74 -4.38
N VAL A 95 -8.86 11.71 -4.89
CA VAL A 95 -10.32 11.62 -4.96
C VAL A 95 -10.89 10.63 -3.94
N GLU A 96 -12.18 10.67 -3.71
CA GLU A 96 -12.89 9.86 -2.71
C GLU A 96 -12.65 8.36 -2.90
N GLN A 97 -12.66 7.89 -4.15
CA GLN A 97 -12.41 6.48 -4.46
C GLN A 97 -11.00 6.02 -4.09
N ASP A 98 -10.01 6.90 -4.14
CA ASP A 98 -8.64 6.61 -3.68
C ASP A 98 -8.62 6.44 -2.15
N LEU A 99 -9.34 7.32 -1.42
CA LEU A 99 -9.47 7.22 0.04
C LEU A 99 -10.17 5.95 0.48
N HIS A 100 -11.19 5.49 -0.27
CA HIS A 100 -11.83 4.20 -0.01
C HIS A 100 -10.85 3.03 -0.17
N LEU A 101 -10.03 3.02 -1.22
CA LEU A 101 -9.03 1.97 -1.43
C LEU A 101 -7.98 1.97 -0.32
N ILE A 102 -7.54 3.14 0.13
CA ILE A 102 -6.66 3.31 1.28
C ILE A 102 -7.33 2.78 2.55
N GLY A 103 -8.61 3.13 2.77
CA GLY A 103 -9.40 2.62 3.89
C GLY A 103 -9.44 1.09 3.95
N TYR A 104 -9.71 0.43 2.83
CA TYR A 104 -9.70 -1.04 2.77
C TYR A 104 -8.32 -1.65 3.09
N ALA A 105 -7.22 -1.01 2.66
CA ALA A 105 -5.89 -1.47 2.99
C ALA A 105 -5.57 -1.29 4.48
N LEU A 106 -6.05 -0.20 5.11
CA LEU A 106 -5.96 0.05 6.54
C LEU A 106 -6.75 -0.97 7.37
N GLU A 107 -8.02 -1.19 7.00
CA GLU A 107 -8.90 -2.18 7.66
C GLU A 107 -8.32 -3.59 7.59
N ALA A 108 -7.69 -3.93 6.47
CA ALA A 108 -6.99 -5.20 6.31
C ALA A 108 -5.64 -5.25 7.07
N GLY A 109 -5.22 -4.15 7.71
CA GLY A 109 -3.96 -4.04 8.45
C GLY A 109 -2.72 -4.18 7.57
N ARG A 110 -2.78 -3.75 6.31
CA ARG A 110 -1.65 -3.91 5.38
C ARG A 110 -0.70 -2.73 5.43
N ALA A 111 0.60 -3.04 5.36
CA ALA A 111 1.60 -2.01 5.17
C ALA A 111 1.41 -1.34 3.80
N MET A 112 1.66 -0.03 3.73
CA MET A 112 1.26 0.77 2.57
C MET A 112 2.37 1.70 2.10
N VAL A 113 2.44 1.87 0.77
CA VAL A 113 3.23 2.88 0.08
C VAL A 113 2.32 3.57 -0.94
N ILE A 114 2.38 4.89 -1.02
CA ILE A 114 1.59 5.70 -1.95
C ILE A 114 2.47 6.11 -3.13
N ALA A 115 1.97 5.90 -4.35
CA ALA A 115 2.63 6.29 -5.59
C ALA A 115 1.75 7.26 -6.38
N ILE A 116 2.09 8.54 -6.39
CA ILE A 116 1.41 9.58 -7.18
C ILE A 116 2.05 9.59 -8.55
N ASN A 117 1.36 8.99 -9.51
CA ASN A 117 1.85 8.75 -10.87
C ASN A 117 1.49 9.88 -11.84
N LYS A 118 2.12 9.89 -13.02
CA LYS A 118 1.96 10.88 -14.08
C LYS A 118 2.48 12.27 -13.71
N TRP A 119 3.46 12.31 -12.82
CA TRP A 119 4.08 13.54 -12.32
C TRP A 119 4.79 14.35 -13.40
N ASP A 120 5.19 13.71 -14.49
CA ASP A 120 5.86 14.30 -15.63
C ASP A 120 4.99 15.29 -16.41
N ASN A 121 3.67 15.08 -16.44
CA ASN A 121 2.72 15.88 -17.22
C ASN A 121 2.06 17.02 -16.41
N MET A 122 2.72 17.54 -15.37
CA MET A 122 2.16 18.57 -14.51
C MET A 122 2.97 19.87 -14.61
N THR A 123 2.25 20.99 -14.58
CA THR A 123 2.86 22.32 -14.43
C THR A 123 3.41 22.49 -13.01
N GLU A 124 4.27 23.46 -12.80
CA GLU A 124 4.80 23.74 -11.46
C GLU A 124 3.70 24.14 -10.47
N TYR A 125 2.71 24.89 -10.94
CA TYR A 125 1.54 25.25 -10.14
C TYR A 125 0.75 24.01 -9.71
N ASP A 126 0.42 23.11 -10.65
CA ASP A 126 -0.33 21.88 -10.37
C ASP A 126 0.43 20.95 -9.40
N ARG A 127 1.75 20.86 -9.57
CA ARG A 127 2.63 20.11 -8.64
C ARG A 127 2.54 20.63 -7.21
N LYS A 128 2.52 21.95 -7.04
CA LYS A 128 2.37 22.58 -5.71
C LYS A 128 1.00 22.29 -5.12
N GLN A 129 -0.06 22.43 -5.91
CA GLN A 129 -1.43 22.14 -5.46
C GLN A 129 -1.60 20.67 -5.10
N CYS A 130 -1.10 19.75 -5.90
CA CYS A 130 -1.15 18.32 -5.63
C CYS A 130 -0.44 17.95 -4.32
N LYS A 131 0.74 18.52 -4.03
CA LYS A 131 1.43 18.30 -2.76
C LYS A 131 0.61 18.78 -1.56
N LEU A 132 0.04 19.98 -1.63
CA LEU A 132 -0.81 20.52 -0.57
C LEU A 132 -2.06 19.67 -0.33
N ASP A 133 -2.68 19.16 -1.40
CA ASP A 133 -3.84 18.28 -1.30
C ASP A 133 -3.46 16.93 -0.68
N VAL A 134 -2.34 16.37 -1.06
CA VAL A 134 -1.78 15.13 -0.49
C VAL A 134 -1.50 15.29 1.01
N ASP A 135 -0.79 16.34 1.40
CA ASP A 135 -0.45 16.60 2.80
C ASP A 135 -1.71 16.71 3.66
N ARG A 136 -2.72 17.46 3.15
CA ARG A 136 -4.00 17.64 3.85
C ARG A 136 -4.82 16.34 3.94
N ARG A 137 -4.89 15.56 2.83
CA ARG A 137 -5.77 14.38 2.76
C ARG A 137 -5.16 13.12 3.36
N PHE A 138 -3.84 13.07 3.51
CA PHE A 138 -3.14 11.91 4.08
C PHE A 138 -2.64 12.13 5.52
N ASP A 139 -3.12 13.17 6.18
CA ASP A 139 -2.79 13.45 7.58
C ASP A 139 -3.14 12.28 8.52
N PHE A 140 -4.14 11.47 8.17
CA PHE A 140 -4.52 10.27 8.92
C PHE A 140 -3.59 9.05 8.70
N ILE A 141 -2.67 9.11 7.73
CA ILE A 141 -1.68 8.06 7.43
C ILE A 141 -0.25 8.62 7.33
N PRO A 142 0.25 9.40 8.30
CA PRO A 142 1.54 10.10 8.21
C PRO A 142 2.73 9.15 8.10
N TRP A 143 2.54 7.88 8.46
CA TRP A 143 3.54 6.82 8.37
C TRP A 143 3.67 6.24 6.95
N ALA A 144 2.68 6.39 6.08
CA ALA A 144 2.73 5.90 4.72
C ALA A 144 3.65 6.78 3.86
N LYS A 145 4.69 6.18 3.26
CA LYS A 145 5.60 6.94 2.41
C LYS A 145 4.93 7.28 1.08
N VAL A 146 4.92 8.56 0.72
CA VAL A 146 4.44 9.06 -0.56
C VAL A 146 5.60 9.25 -1.52
N HIS A 147 5.46 8.77 -2.76
CA HIS A 147 6.39 8.94 -3.87
C HIS A 147 5.71 9.62 -5.05
N LEU A 148 6.40 10.59 -5.62
CA LEU A 148 6.00 11.26 -6.86
C LEU A 148 6.73 10.57 -8.01
N ILE A 149 5.99 9.91 -8.91
CA ILE A 149 6.58 9.06 -9.93
C ILE A 149 6.05 9.36 -11.33
N SER A 150 6.82 8.94 -12.33
CA SER A 150 6.34 8.73 -13.69
C SER A 150 6.60 7.27 -14.09
N ALA A 151 5.56 6.45 -14.04
CA ALA A 151 5.67 5.06 -14.48
C ALA A 151 6.03 4.94 -15.98
N LEU A 152 5.59 5.90 -16.78
CA LEU A 152 5.90 5.94 -18.21
C LEU A 152 7.40 6.15 -18.47
N HIS A 153 8.02 7.10 -17.78
CA HIS A 153 9.43 7.45 -17.95
C HIS A 153 10.37 6.74 -16.97
N GLY A 154 9.82 6.07 -15.94
CA GLY A 154 10.61 5.39 -14.91
C GLY A 154 11.12 6.29 -13.78
N THR A 155 10.83 7.60 -13.84
CA THR A 155 11.29 8.56 -12.83
C THR A 155 10.67 8.26 -11.47
N GLY A 156 11.49 8.14 -10.42
CA GLY A 156 11.06 7.88 -9.05
C GLY A 156 10.61 6.44 -8.77
N VAL A 157 10.49 5.57 -9.79
CA VAL A 157 9.99 4.18 -9.61
C VAL A 157 10.95 3.35 -8.77
N GLY A 158 12.26 3.52 -8.96
CA GLY A 158 13.28 2.81 -8.17
C GLY A 158 13.21 3.08 -6.66
N GLU A 159 12.72 4.27 -6.27
CA GLU A 159 12.56 4.67 -4.87
C GLU A 159 11.41 3.95 -4.14
N LEU A 160 10.51 3.31 -4.88
CA LEU A 160 9.42 2.51 -4.29
C LEU A 160 9.97 1.30 -3.54
N TYR A 161 11.00 0.63 -4.04
CA TYR A 161 11.51 -0.60 -3.45
C TYR A 161 12.06 -0.43 -2.02
N PRO A 162 12.94 0.56 -1.73
CA PRO A 162 13.36 0.81 -0.36
C PRO A 162 12.19 1.11 0.60
N SER A 163 11.14 1.76 0.11
CA SER A 163 9.96 2.07 0.92
C SER A 163 9.06 0.85 1.12
N ILE A 164 8.91 0.00 0.10
CA ILE A 164 8.23 -1.30 0.21
C ILE A 164 8.94 -2.19 1.23
N HIS A 165 10.28 -2.23 1.21
CA HIS A 165 11.06 -2.99 2.20
C HIS A 165 10.82 -2.48 3.62
N ARG A 166 10.95 -1.16 3.84
CA ARG A 166 10.70 -0.57 5.17
C ARG A 166 9.29 -0.84 5.67
N ALA A 167 8.30 -0.73 4.80
CA ALA A 167 6.91 -1.01 5.12
C ALA A 167 6.71 -2.50 5.50
N TYR A 168 7.32 -3.41 4.74
CA TYR A 168 7.32 -4.83 5.05
C TYR A 168 8.00 -5.14 6.38
N ASP A 169 9.21 -4.64 6.58
CA ASP A 169 9.99 -4.87 7.80
C ASP A 169 9.26 -4.32 9.04
N SER A 170 8.61 -3.13 8.91
CA SER A 170 7.80 -2.54 9.98
C SER A 170 6.57 -3.40 10.33
N SER A 171 5.93 -4.02 9.32
CA SER A 171 4.78 -4.91 9.56
C SER A 171 5.15 -6.24 10.24
N HIS A 172 6.43 -6.59 10.22
CA HIS A 172 6.97 -7.82 10.84
C HIS A 172 7.84 -7.54 12.07
N LEU A 173 7.84 -6.29 12.55
CA LEU A 173 8.63 -5.88 13.70
C LEU A 173 8.20 -6.67 14.95
N LYS A 174 9.20 -7.19 15.68
CA LYS A 174 9.01 -7.80 16.98
C LYS A 174 9.44 -6.83 18.06
N VAL A 175 8.50 -6.46 18.92
CA VAL A 175 8.77 -5.58 20.07
C VAL A 175 8.61 -6.39 21.35
N SER A 176 9.55 -6.22 22.30
CA SER A 176 9.49 -6.92 23.58
C SER A 176 8.29 -6.45 24.40
N PRO A 177 7.66 -7.34 25.21
CA PRO A 177 6.54 -6.97 26.06
C PRO A 177 6.84 -5.79 26.99
N ALA A 178 8.04 -5.74 27.55
CA ALA A 178 8.49 -4.63 28.40
C ALA A 178 8.43 -3.29 27.67
N LYS A 179 8.92 -3.24 26.43
CA LYS A 179 8.91 -2.00 25.63
C LYS A 179 7.49 -1.58 25.23
N ILE A 180 6.62 -2.53 24.86
CA ILE A 180 5.21 -2.24 24.54
C ILE A 180 4.47 -1.75 25.77
N THR A 181 4.67 -2.38 26.92
CA THR A 181 4.07 -1.95 28.19
C THR A 181 4.53 -0.55 28.58
N GLN A 182 5.82 -0.21 28.37
CA GLN A 182 6.32 1.15 28.57
C GLN A 182 5.60 2.15 27.65
N ILE A 183 5.53 1.87 26.35
CA ILE A 183 4.82 2.72 25.38
C ILE A 183 3.35 2.90 25.76
N LEU A 184 2.69 1.82 26.22
CA LEU A 184 1.30 1.87 26.69
C LEU A 184 1.14 2.80 27.89
N ASN A 185 2.06 2.74 28.85
CA ASN A 185 2.04 3.62 30.02
C ASN A 185 2.25 5.08 29.61
N ASP A 186 3.26 5.36 28.78
CA ASP A 186 3.54 6.71 28.28
C ASP A 186 2.31 7.28 27.52
N ALA A 187 1.67 6.48 26.67
CA ALA A 187 0.45 6.85 25.95
C ALA A 187 -0.74 7.11 26.90
N THR A 188 -0.87 6.30 27.96
CA THR A 188 -1.93 6.43 28.96
C THR A 188 -1.73 7.66 29.84
N GLU A 189 -0.49 8.04 30.13
CA GLU A 189 -0.16 9.28 30.84
C GLU A 189 -0.46 10.52 29.99
N ALA A 190 -0.12 10.47 28.68
CA ALA A 190 -0.39 11.57 27.76
C ALA A 190 -1.89 11.73 27.46
N HIS A 191 -2.61 10.62 27.28
CA HIS A 191 -4.04 10.59 26.97
C HIS A 191 -4.76 9.54 27.81
N GLN A 192 -5.37 9.99 28.88
CA GLN A 192 -6.06 9.07 29.80
C GLN A 192 -7.29 8.43 29.14
N PRO A 193 -7.51 7.11 29.31
CA PRO A 193 -8.70 6.42 28.82
C PRO A 193 -10.00 7.04 29.34
N PRO A 194 -11.10 6.99 28.56
CA PRO A 194 -12.39 7.51 28.98
C PRO A 194 -12.90 6.77 30.22
N MET A 195 -13.69 7.46 31.02
CA MET A 195 -14.37 6.87 32.16
C MET A 195 -15.62 6.09 31.72
N ILE A 196 -15.75 4.85 32.12
CA ILE A 196 -16.94 4.03 31.91
C ILE A 196 -17.56 3.75 33.27
N SER A 197 -18.81 4.19 33.46
CA SER A 197 -19.55 4.04 34.73
C SER A 197 -18.75 4.55 35.97
N GLY A 198 -18.12 5.71 35.85
CA GLY A 198 -17.35 6.34 36.92
C GLY A 198 -15.98 5.70 37.20
N ARG A 199 -15.58 4.69 36.44
CA ARG A 199 -14.29 4.01 36.60
C ARG A 199 -13.42 4.15 35.37
N ARG A 200 -12.12 4.34 35.54
CA ARG A 200 -11.13 4.33 34.45
C ARG A 200 -10.66 2.90 34.18
N ILE A 201 -10.55 2.54 32.89
CA ILE A 201 -9.92 1.29 32.47
C ILE A 201 -8.42 1.39 32.80
N LYS A 202 -7.91 0.48 33.60
CA LYS A 202 -6.47 0.39 33.93
C LYS A 202 -5.81 -0.62 32.99
N MET A 203 -5.08 -0.12 32.00
CA MET A 203 -4.21 -0.95 31.17
C MET A 203 -2.90 -1.20 31.93
N ARG A 204 -2.52 -2.46 32.14
CA ARG A 204 -1.37 -2.80 33.00
C ARG A 204 -0.23 -3.49 32.25
N TYR A 205 -0.56 -4.17 31.18
CA TYR A 205 0.37 -5.00 30.45
C TYR A 205 -0.03 -5.07 28.98
N ALA A 206 0.96 -5.08 28.09
CA ALA A 206 0.73 -5.29 26.67
C ALA A 206 1.84 -6.15 26.05
N HIS A 207 1.47 -6.92 25.04
CA HIS A 207 2.39 -7.76 24.27
C HIS A 207 1.96 -7.86 22.80
N MET A 208 2.86 -8.35 21.96
CA MET A 208 2.53 -8.65 20.56
C MET A 208 1.66 -9.91 20.50
N GLY A 209 0.45 -9.80 19.99
CA GLY A 209 -0.46 -10.91 19.71
C GLY A 209 -0.32 -11.46 18.28
N GLY A 210 0.26 -10.69 17.35
CA GLY A 210 0.45 -11.09 15.97
C GLY A 210 1.36 -10.16 15.18
N GLN A 211 1.70 -10.61 13.99
CA GLN A 211 2.44 -9.86 12.97
C GLN A 211 1.62 -9.83 11.67
N ASN A 212 1.80 -8.77 10.87
CA ASN A 212 1.17 -8.61 9.57
C ASN A 212 -0.36 -8.86 9.53
N PRO A 213 -1.15 -8.03 10.23
CA PRO A 213 -0.74 -6.75 10.84
C PRO A 213 -0.09 -6.93 12.22
N PRO A 214 0.77 -5.99 12.66
CA PRO A 214 1.22 -5.93 14.04
C PRO A 214 0.02 -5.74 14.96
N THR A 215 -0.23 -6.71 15.82
CA THR A 215 -1.38 -6.69 16.75
C THR A 215 -0.87 -6.62 18.16
N ILE A 216 -1.35 -5.66 18.93
CA ILE A 216 -1.03 -5.49 20.37
C ILE A 216 -2.24 -5.94 21.17
N VAL A 217 -2.00 -6.74 22.18
CA VAL A 217 -3.01 -7.30 23.10
C VAL A 217 -2.70 -6.87 24.52
#